data_d43b73a83ebcc9c3bf3e85118bb998ca
#
_entry.id   d43b73a83ebcc9c3bf3e85118bb998ca
#
_cell.length_a   1.000
_cell.length_b   1.000
_cell.length_c   1.000
_cell.angle_alpha   90.00
_cell.angle_beta   90.00
_cell.angle_gamma   90.00
#
_symmetry.space_group_name_H-M   'P 1'
#
loop_
_entity.id
_entity.type
_entity.pdbx_description
1 polymer ?
#
loop_
_entity_poly.entity_id
_entity_poly.type
_entity_poly.pdbx_seq_one_letter_code
_entity_poly.pdbx_strand_id
1 'polypeptide(L)'
;SVYSYCELSFHHIEMDNKNFQMSLYAAGSTYEDGIIEHDLFYEEFGYQYFTSDFDPDGFDCLRDKFIGLYRTEDNPAAVERGEMSGSFEKGGNHCGALKKCLELEPGEESRLIFLLGEGKREEGRAMRAKYADHSAVDQAYSDLKAFWDNKCNRLQIDTPDEGMNTLINTWTLY
;
A
#
# COMPACT_ATOMS: atom_id res chain seq x y z
N SER A 1 5.38 13.64 13.28
CA SER A 1 4.29 13.05 12.47
C SER A 1 4.86 12.02 11.51
N VAL A 2 4.10 10.99 11.24
CA VAL A 2 4.37 9.95 10.24
C VAL A 2 3.42 10.16 9.06
N TYR A 3 3.95 10.02 7.85
CA TYR A 3 3.19 10.09 6.62
C TYR A 3 3.39 8.79 5.85
N SER A 4 2.32 8.25 5.31
CA SER A 4 2.37 7.16 4.34
C SER A 4 1.91 7.67 2.98
N TYR A 5 2.43 7.06 1.93
CA TYR A 5 2.07 7.39 0.55
C TYR A 5 2.17 6.15 -0.32
N CYS A 6 1.19 5.97 -1.18
CA CYS A 6 1.24 5.00 -2.27
C CYS A 6 0.54 5.56 -3.51
N GLU A 7 1.07 5.28 -4.67
CA GLU A 7 0.36 5.49 -5.94
C GLU A 7 -0.52 4.29 -6.23
N LEU A 8 -1.73 4.56 -6.67
CA LEU A 8 -2.72 3.53 -6.94
C LEU A 8 -2.74 3.23 -8.44
N SER A 9 -2.65 1.96 -8.78
CA SER A 9 -2.64 1.45 -10.15
C SER A 9 -3.77 0.44 -10.30
N PHE A 10 -4.52 0.49 -11.41
CA PHE A 10 -5.71 -0.33 -11.59
C PHE A 10 -5.46 -1.59 -12.38
N HIS A 11 -4.46 -1.57 -13.24
CA HIS A 11 -4.27 -2.59 -14.23
C HIS A 11 -2.83 -3.08 -14.29
N HIS A 12 -2.62 -3.88 -15.28
CA HIS A 12 -1.29 -4.23 -15.71
C HIS A 12 -0.47 -2.96 -16.04
N ILE A 13 0.76 -2.90 -15.54
CA ILE A 13 1.66 -1.75 -15.67
C ILE A 13 1.77 -1.21 -17.10
N GLU A 14 1.66 -2.09 -18.11
CA GLU A 14 1.67 -1.64 -19.51
C GLU A 14 0.40 -0.89 -19.91
N MET A 15 -0.75 -1.26 -19.35
CA MET A 15 -2.02 -0.58 -19.59
C MET A 15 -2.02 0.80 -18.92
N ASP A 16 -1.55 0.87 -17.68
CA ASP A 16 -1.45 2.13 -16.96
C ASP A 16 -0.48 3.09 -17.64
N ASN A 17 0.66 2.62 -18.10
CA ASN A 17 1.63 3.43 -18.84
C ASN A 17 1.14 3.90 -20.23
N LYS A 18 0.36 3.08 -20.92
CA LYS A 18 -0.20 3.44 -22.23
C LYS A 18 -1.44 4.32 -22.15
N ASN A 19 -2.22 4.16 -21.08
CA ASN A 19 -3.51 4.80 -20.90
C ASN A 19 -3.59 5.63 -19.62
N PHE A 20 -2.48 6.25 -19.18
CA PHE A 20 -2.49 7.08 -17.98
C PHE A 20 -3.59 8.15 -17.98
N GLN A 21 -4.02 8.61 -19.17
CA GLN A 21 -5.16 9.51 -19.31
C GLN A 21 -6.49 8.86 -18.88
N MET A 22 -6.62 7.55 -19.00
CA MET A 22 -7.82 6.84 -18.53
C MET A 22 -7.93 6.93 -17.01
N SER A 23 -6.85 6.69 -16.28
CA SER A 23 -6.81 6.88 -14.82
C SER A 23 -7.12 8.32 -14.43
N LEU A 24 -6.59 9.30 -15.15
CA LEU A 24 -6.86 10.73 -14.92
C LEU A 24 -8.34 11.12 -15.08
N TYR A 25 -9.08 10.49 -15.98
CA TYR A 25 -10.46 10.88 -16.30
C TYR A 25 -11.51 9.90 -15.79
N ALA A 26 -11.16 8.65 -15.61
CA ALA A 26 -12.10 7.57 -15.32
C ALA A 26 -11.92 6.96 -13.92
N ALA A 27 -11.00 7.46 -13.15
CA ALA A 27 -10.78 7.03 -11.78
C ALA A 27 -11.35 8.02 -10.76
N GLY A 28 -11.63 7.52 -9.57
CA GLY A 28 -12.07 8.32 -8.44
C GLY A 28 -11.55 7.77 -7.13
N SER A 29 -11.44 8.65 -6.15
CA SER A 29 -11.12 8.24 -4.78
C SER A 29 -12.12 8.86 -3.83
N THR A 30 -12.46 8.11 -2.80
CA THR A 30 -13.29 8.56 -1.68
C THR A 30 -12.60 8.23 -0.36
N TYR A 31 -12.89 9.00 0.66
CA TYR A 31 -12.40 8.75 2.01
C TYR A 31 -13.55 8.69 3.00
N GLU A 32 -13.59 7.64 3.80
CA GLU A 32 -14.56 7.46 4.87
C GLU A 32 -13.99 6.48 5.91
N ASP A 33 -14.20 6.77 7.19
CA ASP A 33 -13.81 5.92 8.33
C ASP A 33 -12.31 5.51 8.32
N GLY A 34 -11.42 6.40 7.90
CA GLY A 34 -9.98 6.11 7.82
C GLY A 34 -9.56 5.25 6.63
N ILE A 35 -10.45 5.05 5.67
CA ILE A 35 -10.23 4.21 4.48
C ILE A 35 -10.34 5.08 3.24
N ILE A 36 -9.27 5.09 2.45
CA ILE A 36 -9.29 5.58 1.07
C ILE A 36 -9.73 4.42 0.19
N GLU A 37 -10.82 4.61 -0.55
CA GLU A 37 -11.26 3.71 -1.60
C GLU A 37 -11.03 4.38 -2.95
N HIS A 38 -10.47 3.62 -3.86
CA HIS A 38 -10.14 4.05 -5.20
C HIS A 38 -10.82 3.15 -6.22
N ASP A 39 -11.47 3.72 -7.22
CA ASP A 39 -12.24 2.98 -8.22
C ASP A 39 -12.06 3.50 -9.64
N LEU A 40 -12.32 2.62 -10.60
CA LEU A 40 -12.50 2.95 -12.00
C LEU A 40 -14.00 2.93 -12.33
N PHE A 41 -14.53 4.05 -12.78
CA PHE A 41 -15.98 4.20 -13.00
C PHE A 41 -16.58 3.31 -14.09
N TYR A 42 -15.77 2.67 -14.90
CA TYR A 42 -16.22 1.85 -16.03
C TYR A 42 -15.90 0.36 -15.88
N GLU A 43 -15.26 -0.03 -14.79
CA GLU A 43 -14.92 -1.44 -14.53
C GLU A 43 -15.47 -1.94 -13.20
N GLU A 44 -16.14 -3.08 -13.26
CA GLU A 44 -16.76 -3.71 -12.08
C GLU A 44 -15.73 -4.24 -11.05
N PHE A 45 -14.45 -4.37 -11.46
CA PHE A 45 -13.39 -5.02 -10.67
C PHE A 45 -12.23 -4.11 -10.28
N GLY A 46 -12.32 -2.84 -10.57
CA GLY A 46 -11.23 -1.88 -10.36
C GLY A 46 -11.29 -1.17 -9.01
N TYR A 47 -11.51 -1.89 -7.90
CA TYR A 47 -11.51 -1.28 -6.57
C TYR A 47 -10.23 -1.60 -5.81
N GLN A 48 -9.63 -0.58 -5.20
CA GLN A 48 -8.52 -0.71 -4.28
C GLN A 48 -8.81 0.07 -3.01
N TYR A 49 -8.28 -0.38 -1.89
CA TYR A 49 -8.36 0.37 -0.64
C TYR A 49 -6.99 0.57 -0.02
N PHE A 50 -6.84 1.71 0.63
CA PHE A 50 -5.68 2.03 1.46
C PHE A 50 -6.15 2.53 2.82
N THR A 51 -5.64 1.94 3.89
CA THR A 51 -6.06 2.23 5.26
C THR A 51 -4.93 1.96 6.26
N SER A 52 -5.21 2.12 7.55
CA SER A 52 -4.28 1.90 8.65
C SER A 52 -4.99 1.32 9.86
N ASP A 53 -4.26 0.80 10.83
CA ASP A 53 -4.77 0.32 12.12
C ASP A 53 -5.19 1.43 13.08
N PHE A 54 -4.89 2.67 12.74
CA PHE A 54 -5.23 3.88 13.51
C PHE A 54 -6.20 4.79 12.74
N ASP A 55 -6.81 5.73 13.44
CA ASP A 55 -7.56 6.82 12.80
C ASP A 55 -6.58 7.91 12.34
N PRO A 56 -6.53 8.18 11.01
CA PRO A 56 -5.64 9.19 10.47
C PRO A 56 -6.00 10.61 10.93
N ASP A 57 -4.98 11.42 11.22
CA ASP A 57 -5.13 12.84 11.52
C ASP A 57 -5.18 13.71 10.25
N GLY A 58 -5.00 13.10 9.09
CA GLY A 58 -5.12 13.75 7.79
C GLY A 58 -4.97 12.73 6.66
N PHE A 59 -5.49 13.10 5.50
CA PHE A 59 -5.42 12.28 4.29
C PHE A 59 -5.36 13.14 3.03
N ASP A 60 -4.84 12.56 1.96
CA ASP A 60 -4.94 13.07 0.59
C ASP A 60 -5.12 11.89 -0.37
N CYS A 61 -6.01 12.07 -1.36
CA CYS A 61 -6.25 11.10 -2.42
C CYS A 61 -5.72 11.57 -3.78
N LEU A 62 -5.14 12.76 -3.85
CA LEU A 62 -4.56 13.32 -5.08
C LEU A 62 -3.07 13.59 -4.90
N ARG A 63 -2.28 13.05 -5.82
CA ARG A 63 -0.82 13.22 -5.86
C ARG A 63 -0.41 14.69 -5.86
N ASP A 64 -1.09 15.50 -6.66
CA ASP A 64 -0.76 16.93 -6.78
C ASP A 64 -1.02 17.73 -5.48
N LYS A 65 -1.89 17.21 -4.61
CA LYS A 65 -2.15 17.80 -3.30
C LYS A 65 -1.12 17.36 -2.25
N PHE A 66 -0.77 16.08 -2.27
CA PHE A 66 0.21 15.52 -1.34
C PHE A 66 1.64 15.86 -1.75
N ILE A 67 2.07 15.42 -2.94
CA ILE A 67 3.42 15.67 -3.46
C ILE A 67 3.57 17.14 -3.85
N GLY A 68 2.61 17.70 -4.56
CA GLY A 68 2.67 19.04 -5.13
C GLY A 68 3.07 19.06 -6.60
N LEU A 69 2.65 20.11 -7.30
CA LEU A 69 3.03 20.34 -8.69
C LEU A 69 4.55 20.56 -8.80
N TYR A 70 5.18 19.88 -9.74
CA TYR A 70 6.62 19.99 -10.02
C TYR A 70 7.53 19.55 -8.86
N ARG A 71 7.01 18.72 -7.94
CA ARG A 71 7.77 18.11 -6.84
C ARG A 71 7.86 16.59 -6.99
N THR A 72 8.72 15.97 -6.19
CA THR A 72 8.97 14.53 -6.14
C THR A 72 8.67 13.97 -4.75
N GLU A 73 8.73 12.66 -4.63
CA GLU A 73 8.55 11.95 -3.35
C GLU A 73 9.62 12.31 -2.31
N ASP A 74 10.78 12.81 -2.74
CA ASP A 74 11.84 13.27 -1.83
C ASP A 74 11.49 14.58 -1.09
N ASN A 75 10.54 15.34 -1.64
CA ASN A 75 10.13 16.64 -1.07
C ASN A 75 8.63 16.90 -1.23
N PRO A 76 7.76 16.12 -0.59
CA PRO A 76 6.32 16.31 -0.67
C PRO A 76 5.86 17.61 0.00
N ALA A 77 5.02 18.35 -0.71
CA ALA A 77 4.50 19.64 -0.21
C ALA A 77 3.68 19.50 1.08
N ALA A 78 2.90 18.43 1.22
CA ALA A 78 2.11 18.19 2.42
C ALA A 78 2.99 17.92 3.65
N VAL A 79 4.10 17.20 3.47
CA VAL A 79 5.06 16.93 4.54
C VAL A 79 5.78 18.21 4.98
N GLU A 80 6.20 19.04 4.02
CA GLU A 80 6.85 20.33 4.29
C GLU A 80 5.92 21.29 5.05
N ARG A 81 4.65 21.35 4.66
CA ARG A 81 3.64 22.16 5.36
C ARG A 81 3.23 21.59 6.71
N GLY A 82 3.42 20.29 6.92
CA GLY A 82 2.93 19.60 8.10
C GLY A 82 1.42 19.33 8.07
N GLU A 83 0.74 19.60 6.95
CA GLU A 83 -0.72 19.51 6.81
C GLU A 83 -1.11 18.81 5.51
N MET A 84 -2.19 18.06 5.60
CA MET A 84 -2.84 17.41 4.45
C MET A 84 -4.12 18.16 4.08
N SER A 85 -4.51 18.11 2.82
CA SER A 85 -5.62 18.92 2.30
C SER A 85 -6.99 18.26 2.43
N GLY A 86 -7.04 16.97 2.73
CA GLY A 86 -8.29 16.21 2.74
C GLY A 86 -8.87 16.05 1.33
N SER A 87 -8.02 15.94 0.32
CA SER A 87 -8.45 15.88 -1.07
C SER A 87 -9.06 14.53 -1.42
N PHE A 88 -10.22 14.55 -2.06
CA PHE A 88 -10.84 13.39 -2.71
C PHE A 88 -11.65 13.91 -3.91
N GLU A 89 -11.42 13.37 -5.09
CA GLU A 89 -12.06 13.85 -6.31
C GLU A 89 -12.22 12.73 -7.34
N LYS A 90 -13.03 13.00 -8.35
CA LYS A 90 -13.09 12.22 -9.57
C LYS A 90 -12.12 12.78 -10.59
N GLY A 91 -11.33 11.89 -11.18
CA GLY A 91 -10.25 12.30 -12.10
C GLY A 91 -9.02 12.82 -11.36
N GLY A 92 -7.94 13.02 -12.10
CA GLY A 92 -6.66 13.43 -11.54
C GLY A 92 -5.72 12.26 -11.24
N ASN A 93 -4.55 12.59 -10.73
CA ASN A 93 -3.54 11.61 -10.34
C ASN A 93 -3.83 11.11 -8.92
N HIS A 94 -4.40 9.92 -8.82
CA HIS A 94 -4.83 9.37 -7.55
C HIS A 94 -3.68 8.74 -6.75
N CYS A 95 -3.74 8.92 -5.44
CA CYS A 95 -2.83 8.30 -4.48
C CYS A 95 -3.57 7.94 -3.19
N GLY A 96 -2.97 7.13 -2.38
CA GLY A 96 -3.34 6.94 -0.98
C GLY A 96 -2.30 7.59 -0.09
N ALA A 97 -2.67 8.63 0.64
CA ALA A 97 -1.79 9.26 1.63
C ALA A 97 -2.51 9.46 2.95
N LEU A 98 -1.88 9.01 4.04
CA LEU A 98 -2.40 9.11 5.40
C LEU A 98 -1.34 9.75 6.30
N LYS A 99 -1.80 10.51 7.29
CA LYS A 99 -0.95 11.13 8.31
C LYS A 99 -1.34 10.65 9.69
N LYS A 100 -0.34 10.43 10.55
CA LYS A 100 -0.51 10.25 12.00
C LYS A 100 0.46 11.13 12.77
N CYS A 101 -0.09 11.86 13.74
CA CYS A 101 0.70 12.56 14.73
C CYS A 101 0.93 11.64 15.94
N LEU A 102 2.16 11.53 16.36
CA LEU A 102 2.55 10.76 17.53
C LEU A 102 3.33 11.65 18.47
N GLU A 103 3.06 11.52 19.75
CA GLU A 103 3.87 12.05 20.84
C GLU A 103 4.55 10.85 21.50
N LEU A 104 5.86 10.82 21.51
CA LEU A 104 6.65 9.71 22.05
C LEU A 104 7.62 10.27 23.10
N GLU A 105 7.67 9.63 24.25
CA GLU A 105 8.68 9.91 25.26
C GLU A 105 10.06 9.36 24.83
N PRO A 106 11.17 9.84 25.39
CA PRO A 106 12.49 9.33 25.08
C PRO A 106 12.62 7.82 25.31
N GLY A 107 12.90 7.08 24.25
CA GLY A 107 13.02 5.62 24.28
C GLY A 107 11.70 4.86 24.06
N GLU A 108 10.59 5.55 23.89
CA GLU A 108 9.31 4.96 23.53
C GLU A 108 9.26 4.59 22.04
N GLU A 109 8.66 3.45 21.73
CA GLU A 109 8.45 2.95 20.39
C GLU A 109 6.96 2.82 20.11
N SER A 110 6.55 3.15 18.88
CA SER A 110 5.19 2.94 18.39
C SER A 110 5.22 2.20 17.05
N ARG A 111 4.34 1.24 16.90
CA ARG A 111 4.17 0.47 15.67
C ARG A 111 2.89 0.92 14.97
N LEU A 112 3.00 1.21 13.69
CA LEU A 112 1.89 1.58 12.82
C LEU A 112 1.77 0.56 11.69
N ILE A 113 0.54 0.20 11.34
CA ILE A 113 0.24 -0.74 10.27
C ILE A 113 -0.53 -0.02 9.19
N PHE A 114 -0.06 -0.13 7.96
CA PHE A 114 -0.74 0.34 6.76
C PHE A 114 -1.17 -0.86 5.94
N LEU A 115 -2.37 -0.79 5.38
CA LEU A 115 -2.99 -1.86 4.62
C LEU A 115 -3.35 -1.34 3.23
N LEU A 116 -2.79 -1.98 2.21
CA LEU A 116 -3.15 -1.79 0.81
C LEU A 116 -3.73 -3.09 0.29
N GLY A 117 -4.87 -3.03 -0.35
CA GLY A 117 -5.53 -4.21 -0.89
C GLY A 117 -6.44 -3.92 -2.06
N GLU A 118 -6.83 -4.98 -2.74
CA GLU A 118 -7.85 -4.98 -3.77
C GLU A 118 -9.21 -5.26 -3.12
N GLY A 119 -10.24 -4.52 -3.52
CA GLY A 119 -11.60 -4.63 -3.01
C GLY A 119 -12.20 -3.29 -2.64
N LYS A 120 -13.48 -3.33 -2.26
CA LYS A 120 -14.24 -2.16 -1.83
C LYS A 120 -13.91 -1.81 -0.37
N ARG A 121 -14.51 -0.74 0.11
CA ARG A 121 -14.33 -0.25 1.49
C ARG A 121 -14.70 -1.28 2.55
N GLU A 122 -15.68 -2.15 2.26
CA GLU A 122 -16.09 -3.22 3.17
C GLU A 122 -14.96 -4.22 3.41
N GLU A 123 -14.23 -4.60 2.36
CA GLU A 123 -13.04 -5.45 2.48
C GLU A 123 -11.94 -4.73 3.25
N GLY A 124 -11.76 -3.44 3.01
CA GLY A 124 -10.84 -2.59 3.77
C GLY A 124 -11.18 -2.54 5.28
N ARG A 125 -12.47 -2.40 5.63
CA ARG A 125 -12.93 -2.47 7.04
C ARG A 125 -12.65 -3.84 7.65
N ALA A 126 -12.93 -4.92 6.93
CA ALA A 126 -12.68 -6.28 7.40
C ALA A 126 -11.18 -6.52 7.65
N MET A 127 -10.32 -6.06 6.75
CA MET A 127 -8.87 -6.18 6.92
C MET A 127 -8.34 -5.29 8.03
N ARG A 128 -8.84 -4.06 8.16
CA ARG A 128 -8.51 -3.18 9.28
C ARG A 128 -8.87 -3.82 10.63
N ALA A 129 -10.07 -4.38 10.75
CA ALA A 129 -10.51 -5.08 11.95
C ALA A 129 -9.67 -6.33 12.25
N LYS A 130 -9.30 -7.10 11.23
CA LYS A 130 -8.46 -8.30 11.35
C LYS A 130 -7.05 -7.97 11.87
N TYR A 131 -6.45 -6.88 11.40
CA TYR A 131 -5.08 -6.49 11.70
C TYR A 131 -4.98 -5.34 12.72
N ALA A 132 -6.07 -4.97 13.38
CA ALA A 132 -6.05 -4.03 14.50
C ALA A 132 -5.23 -4.56 15.68
N ASP A 133 -5.16 -5.87 15.85
CA ASP A 133 -4.24 -6.53 16.78
C ASP A 133 -2.91 -6.82 16.06
N HIS A 134 -1.83 -6.22 16.54
CA HIS A 134 -0.49 -6.41 16.00
C HIS A 134 -0.01 -7.86 16.05
N SER A 135 -0.52 -8.66 16.98
CA SER A 135 -0.22 -10.11 17.03
C SER A 135 -0.75 -10.85 15.80
N ALA A 136 -1.87 -10.41 15.24
CA ALA A 136 -2.42 -10.99 14.01
C ALA A 136 -1.52 -10.72 12.79
N VAL A 137 -0.83 -9.58 12.76
CA VAL A 137 0.16 -9.27 11.72
C VAL A 137 1.39 -10.16 11.87
N ASP A 138 1.90 -10.34 13.09
CA ASP A 138 3.05 -11.20 13.36
C ASP A 138 2.75 -12.67 13.03
N GLN A 139 1.53 -13.11 13.33
CA GLN A 139 1.07 -14.45 12.95
C GLN A 139 0.98 -14.62 11.43
N ALA A 140 0.37 -13.64 10.74
CA ALA A 140 0.26 -13.67 9.27
C ALA A 140 1.64 -13.70 8.59
N TYR A 141 2.61 -12.95 9.11
CA TYR A 141 3.99 -13.00 8.63
C TYR A 141 4.64 -14.38 8.88
N SER A 142 4.45 -14.94 10.07
CA SER A 142 4.96 -16.26 10.42
C SER A 142 4.37 -17.37 9.55
N ASP A 143 3.06 -17.30 9.31
CA ASP A 143 2.35 -18.25 8.43
C ASP A 143 2.84 -18.17 6.99
N LEU A 144 3.02 -16.93 6.47
CA LEU A 144 3.55 -16.68 5.15
C LEU A 144 4.97 -17.24 5.01
N LYS A 145 5.82 -16.97 6.01
CA LYS A 145 7.18 -17.51 6.05
C LYS A 145 7.18 -19.03 6.05
N ALA A 146 6.40 -19.66 6.92
CA ALA A 146 6.28 -21.10 7.00
C ALA A 146 5.77 -21.73 5.69
N PHE A 147 4.80 -21.07 5.03
CA PHE A 147 4.31 -21.49 3.73
C PHE A 147 5.44 -21.50 2.68
N TRP A 148 6.20 -20.44 2.57
CA TRP A 148 7.30 -20.36 1.61
C TRP A 148 8.46 -21.29 1.98
N ASP A 149 8.85 -21.38 3.25
CA ASP A 149 9.88 -22.32 3.69
C ASP A 149 9.51 -23.77 3.32
N ASN A 150 8.24 -24.15 3.51
CA ASN A 150 7.75 -25.49 3.12
C ASN A 150 7.82 -25.68 1.61
N LYS A 151 7.49 -24.65 0.81
CA LYS A 151 7.55 -24.74 -0.67
C LYS A 151 8.99 -24.83 -1.16
N CYS A 152 9.84 -23.93 -0.68
CA CYS A 152 11.23 -23.81 -1.12
C CYS A 152 12.10 -24.99 -0.68
N ASN A 153 11.82 -25.58 0.47
CA ASN A 153 12.60 -26.69 0.99
C ASN A 153 12.14 -28.09 0.48
N ARG A 154 11.17 -28.15 -0.42
CA ARG A 154 10.72 -29.44 -0.98
C ARG A 154 11.75 -30.16 -1.83
N LEU A 155 12.58 -29.39 -2.49
CA LEU A 155 13.70 -29.89 -3.26
C LEU A 155 14.94 -29.06 -2.93
N GLN A 156 15.87 -29.66 -2.24
CA GLN A 156 17.18 -29.05 -1.96
C GLN A 156 18.26 -30.04 -2.34
N ILE A 157 19.28 -29.59 -3.02
CA ILE A 157 20.46 -30.39 -3.35
C ILE A 157 21.72 -29.78 -2.74
N ASP A 158 22.66 -30.63 -2.41
CA ASP A 158 24.00 -30.25 -1.98
C ASP A 158 25.01 -31.09 -2.76
N THR A 159 25.65 -30.49 -3.73
CA THR A 159 26.61 -31.12 -4.64
C THR A 159 27.94 -30.37 -4.59
N PRO A 160 29.06 -30.95 -5.07
CA PRO A 160 30.32 -30.23 -5.21
C PRO A 160 30.30 -29.04 -6.19
N ASP A 161 29.24 -28.92 -7.00
CA ASP A 161 29.05 -27.82 -7.94
C ASP A 161 28.10 -26.78 -7.35
N GLU A 162 28.67 -25.66 -6.87
CA GLU A 162 27.94 -24.56 -6.28
C GLU A 162 26.97 -23.89 -7.29
N GLY A 163 27.31 -23.88 -8.57
CA GLY A 163 26.45 -23.35 -9.63
C GLY A 163 25.17 -24.18 -9.78
N MET A 164 25.31 -25.49 -9.72
CA MET A 164 24.17 -26.42 -9.75
C MET A 164 23.30 -26.28 -8.50
N ASN A 165 23.92 -26.16 -7.32
CA ASN A 165 23.20 -25.93 -6.06
C ASN A 165 22.37 -24.62 -6.12
N THR A 166 22.99 -23.54 -6.59
CA THR A 166 22.31 -22.24 -6.75
C THR A 166 21.18 -22.32 -7.78
N LEU A 167 21.40 -22.98 -8.91
CA LEU A 167 20.39 -23.15 -9.94
C LEU A 167 19.16 -23.88 -9.41
N ILE A 168 19.35 -25.04 -8.78
CA ILE A 168 18.24 -25.87 -8.32
C ILE A 168 17.58 -25.30 -7.05
N ASN A 169 18.37 -24.86 -6.09
CA ASN A 169 17.83 -24.44 -4.78
C ASN A 169 17.21 -23.03 -4.79
N THR A 170 17.49 -22.23 -5.82
CA THR A 170 17.04 -20.83 -5.88
C THR A 170 16.25 -20.55 -7.16
N TRP A 171 16.87 -20.72 -8.32
CA TRP A 171 16.28 -20.27 -9.59
C TRP A 171 15.11 -21.10 -10.08
N THR A 172 15.00 -22.37 -9.70
CA THR A 172 13.84 -23.21 -10.07
C THR A 172 12.55 -22.86 -9.31
N LEU A 173 12.64 -21.94 -8.34
CA LEU A 173 11.50 -21.46 -7.57
C LEU A 173 10.82 -20.23 -8.21
N TYR A 174 11.44 -19.64 -9.21
CA TYR A 174 10.92 -18.56 -10.05
C TYR A 174 10.43 -19.09 -11.38
#